data_d17e6543e4d5a29c6fa86a3039cefafe
#
_entry.id   d17e6543e4d5a29c6fa86a3039cefafe
#
_cell.length_a   1.000
_cell.length_b   1.000
_cell.length_c   1.000
_cell.angle_alpha   90.00
_cell.angle_beta   90.00
_cell.angle_gamma   90.00
#
_symmetry.space_group_name_H-M   'P 1'
#
loop_
_entity.id
_entity.type
_entity.pdbx_description
1 polymer ?
#
loop_
_entity_poly.entity_id
_entity_poly.type
_entity_poly.pdbx_seq_one_letter_code
_entity_poly.pdbx_strand_id
1 'polypeptide(L)'
;MSCGAWAQAPRLVVVIAVDQMRADYLDLFAEHYVGGLRRLRDEGAVFTDGHQDHAITQTAAGHATIATGVFPSRHGVVANEFWDRVAQQPVGAVADPATALVGVEGRSGSSPSRLMRQGLGDWLKAQSPGSKVASVSVKDRSAILLAGKSSDAAYWYDLRTGRFVTSDYYLPALPDWVTKFNAAGFVDRYHGTQWTKLSPEVVYDESPWPELAGRDPSQYSTFPHALGTPGGLPGRQYYSLFRSSPFADLVTLEFAKGLIEHEGLGRDAVPDLLFVGLSATDQIGHRFGPYSHEIHDQILRIDDYLGDFLAYLDEHVGADGYVVAVSADHGAVPVPERLAELGIDAARIRPDELLQFVTPVLDAAYARGDI
;
A
#
# COMPACT_ATOMS: atom_id res chain seq x y z
N MET A 1 27.77 -34.02 -17.46
CA MET A 1 27.26 -33.14 -16.41
C MET A 1 27.31 -31.73 -16.97
N SER A 2 26.17 -31.19 -17.39
CA SER A 2 26.04 -29.81 -17.89
C SER A 2 26.16 -28.90 -16.68
N CYS A 3 27.25 -28.14 -16.56
CA CYS A 3 27.27 -26.96 -15.68
C CYS A 3 26.14 -26.05 -16.12
N GLY A 4 25.05 -25.98 -15.35
CA GLY A 4 24.03 -24.99 -15.57
C GLY A 4 24.68 -23.62 -15.58
N ALA A 5 24.45 -22.85 -16.64
CA ALA A 5 24.82 -21.43 -16.66
C ALA A 5 24.18 -20.80 -15.40
N TRP A 6 24.99 -20.17 -14.57
CA TRP A 6 24.50 -19.35 -13.47
C TRP A 6 23.61 -18.29 -14.11
N ALA A 7 22.33 -18.25 -13.69
CA ALA A 7 21.45 -17.18 -14.13
C ALA A 7 22.13 -15.85 -13.76
N GLN A 8 22.20 -14.94 -14.70
CA GLN A 8 22.75 -13.61 -14.46
C GLN A 8 21.93 -12.97 -13.35
N ALA A 9 22.58 -12.32 -12.39
CA ALA A 9 21.85 -11.60 -11.33
C ALA A 9 20.93 -10.54 -11.97
N PRO A 10 19.69 -10.37 -11.46
CA PRO A 10 18.79 -9.36 -12.00
C PRO A 10 19.40 -7.97 -11.80
N ARG A 11 19.21 -7.10 -12.77
CA ARG A 11 19.61 -5.68 -12.68
C ARG A 11 18.63 -4.86 -11.86
N LEU A 12 17.38 -5.30 -11.79
CA LEU A 12 16.32 -4.66 -11.00
C LEU A 12 15.51 -5.70 -10.25
N VAL A 13 15.34 -5.50 -8.96
CA VAL A 13 14.36 -6.21 -8.15
C VAL A 13 13.22 -5.26 -7.84
N VAL A 14 11.99 -5.66 -8.14
CA VAL A 14 10.79 -4.88 -7.81
C VAL A 14 9.99 -5.65 -6.77
N VAL A 15 9.73 -5.04 -5.62
CA VAL A 15 8.87 -5.60 -4.58
C VAL A 15 7.59 -4.78 -4.51
N ILE A 16 6.48 -5.39 -4.83
CA ILE A 16 5.16 -4.76 -4.82
C ILE A 16 4.37 -5.27 -3.61
N ALA A 17 3.99 -4.37 -2.72
CA ALA A 17 3.09 -4.66 -1.60
C ALA A 17 1.69 -4.13 -1.93
N VAL A 18 0.71 -5.02 -2.10
CA VAL A 18 -0.69 -4.65 -2.30
C VAL A 18 -1.38 -4.64 -0.94
N ASP A 19 -1.63 -3.45 -0.41
CA ASP A 19 -2.14 -3.19 0.93
C ASP A 19 -3.55 -3.81 1.11
N GLN A 20 -3.73 -4.63 2.12
CA GLN A 20 -4.96 -5.36 2.45
C GLN A 20 -5.40 -6.41 1.40
N MET A 21 -4.53 -6.84 0.50
CA MET A 21 -4.88 -7.86 -0.48
C MET A 21 -4.98 -9.23 0.17
N ARG A 22 -6.20 -9.76 0.26
CA ARG A 22 -6.44 -11.12 0.77
C ARG A 22 -5.89 -12.16 -0.19
N ALA A 23 -5.32 -13.24 0.37
CA ALA A 23 -4.78 -14.34 -0.44
C ALA A 23 -5.84 -15.00 -1.32
N ASP A 24 -7.08 -15.12 -0.81
CA ASP A 24 -8.17 -15.77 -1.54
C ASP A 24 -8.64 -14.99 -2.78
N TYR A 25 -8.33 -13.70 -2.93
CA TYR A 25 -8.63 -12.96 -4.17
C TYR A 25 -7.93 -13.55 -5.39
N LEU A 26 -6.75 -14.14 -5.20
CA LEU A 26 -6.02 -14.80 -6.29
C LEU A 26 -6.75 -16.00 -6.88
N ASP A 27 -7.61 -16.64 -6.10
CA ASP A 27 -8.41 -17.78 -6.54
C ASP A 27 -9.85 -17.38 -6.88
N LEU A 28 -10.46 -16.49 -6.07
CA LEU A 28 -11.83 -16.05 -6.25
C LEU A 28 -12.08 -15.38 -7.62
N PHE A 29 -11.11 -14.61 -8.10
CA PHE A 29 -11.23 -13.84 -9.34
C PHE A 29 -10.34 -14.39 -10.47
N ALA A 30 -9.79 -15.60 -10.29
CA ALA A 30 -8.81 -16.20 -11.18
C ALA A 30 -9.23 -16.27 -12.65
N GLU A 31 -10.51 -16.57 -12.90
CA GLU A 31 -11.05 -16.72 -14.25
C GLU A 31 -11.14 -15.39 -15.02
N HIS A 32 -11.10 -14.28 -14.30
CA HIS A 32 -11.18 -12.94 -14.86
C HIS A 32 -9.82 -12.26 -15.07
N TYR A 33 -8.74 -12.86 -14.58
CA TYR A 33 -7.40 -12.30 -14.78
C TYR A 33 -6.90 -12.52 -16.20
N VAL A 34 -6.45 -11.45 -16.83
CA VAL A 34 -5.90 -11.44 -18.19
C VAL A 34 -4.57 -10.68 -18.29
N GLY A 35 -4.14 -10.03 -17.22
CA GLY A 35 -3.00 -9.13 -17.15
C GLY A 35 -1.85 -9.66 -16.28
N GLY A 36 -1.37 -8.80 -15.37
CA GLY A 36 -0.17 -9.05 -14.59
C GLY A 36 -0.32 -10.11 -13.51
N LEU A 37 -1.45 -10.17 -12.81
CA LEU A 37 -1.72 -11.24 -11.83
C LEU A 37 -1.82 -12.59 -12.55
N ARG A 38 -2.45 -12.63 -13.73
CA ARG A 38 -2.47 -13.82 -14.58
C ARG A 38 -1.06 -14.27 -14.93
N ARG A 39 -0.23 -13.36 -15.44
CA ARG A 39 1.16 -13.66 -15.80
C ARG A 39 1.97 -14.15 -14.59
N LEU A 40 1.87 -13.50 -13.45
CA LEU A 40 2.59 -13.88 -12.23
C LEU A 40 2.17 -15.25 -11.70
N ARG A 41 0.90 -15.63 -11.85
CA ARG A 41 0.42 -16.97 -11.47
C ARG A 41 0.89 -18.06 -12.41
N ASP A 42 0.88 -17.78 -13.72
CA ASP A 42 1.18 -18.79 -14.74
C ASP A 42 2.70 -18.98 -14.95
N GLU A 43 3.50 -17.91 -14.79
CA GLU A 43 4.93 -17.92 -15.08
C GLU A 43 5.81 -17.83 -13.82
N GLY A 44 5.23 -17.40 -12.70
CA GLY A 44 5.95 -17.17 -11.44
C GLY A 44 5.90 -18.34 -10.47
N ALA A 45 6.54 -18.14 -9.31
CA ALA A 45 6.47 -19.06 -8.18
C ALA A 45 5.43 -18.55 -7.17
N VAL A 46 4.35 -19.32 -6.95
CA VAL A 46 3.29 -18.96 -6.01
C VAL A 46 3.53 -19.68 -4.67
N PHE A 47 3.69 -18.90 -3.60
CA PHE A 47 3.86 -19.39 -2.23
C PHE A 47 2.47 -19.47 -1.57
N THR A 48 1.90 -20.67 -1.52
CA THR A 48 0.53 -20.91 -1.02
C THR A 48 0.42 -20.99 0.50
N ASP A 49 1.54 -21.06 1.21
CA ASP A 49 1.62 -21.17 2.68
C ASP A 49 2.51 -20.06 3.26
N GLY A 50 2.30 -18.81 2.79
CA GLY A 50 2.99 -17.63 3.28
C GLY A 50 2.12 -16.84 4.27
N HIS A 51 2.56 -16.72 5.53
CA HIS A 51 1.79 -16.09 6.59
C HIS A 51 2.55 -14.93 7.26
N GLN A 52 1.81 -13.92 7.67
CA GLN A 52 2.29 -12.88 8.57
C GLN A 52 1.82 -13.19 10.00
N ASP A 53 2.61 -13.96 10.75
CA ASP A 53 2.26 -14.51 12.06
C ASP A 53 2.45 -13.50 13.21
N HIS A 54 1.92 -12.29 13.05
CA HIS A 54 1.93 -11.29 14.12
C HIS A 54 0.51 -10.80 14.45
N ALA A 55 0.30 -10.39 15.71
CA ALA A 55 -1.03 -10.16 16.25
C ALA A 55 -1.72 -8.92 15.66
N ILE A 56 -1.00 -7.83 15.40
CA ILE A 56 -1.57 -6.58 14.86
C ILE A 56 -1.22 -6.47 13.39
N THR A 57 -2.12 -6.91 12.55
CA THR A 57 -1.99 -6.89 11.09
C THR A 57 -2.48 -5.55 10.54
N GLN A 58 -1.58 -4.59 10.51
CA GLN A 58 -1.80 -3.22 10.01
C GLN A 58 -0.69 -2.83 9.05
N THR A 59 -0.96 -1.81 8.23
CA THR A 59 -0.06 -1.32 7.18
C THR A 59 1.39 -1.17 7.64
N ALA A 60 1.65 -0.45 8.74
CA ALA A 60 3.02 -0.18 9.18
C ALA A 60 3.75 -1.47 9.61
N ALA A 61 3.09 -2.31 10.40
CA ALA A 61 3.66 -3.57 10.86
C ALA A 61 3.96 -4.53 9.70
N GLY A 62 3.02 -4.68 8.76
CA GLY A 62 3.14 -5.57 7.61
C GLY A 62 4.24 -5.11 6.64
N HIS A 63 4.27 -3.84 6.24
CA HIS A 63 5.29 -3.31 5.34
C HIS A 63 6.69 -3.40 5.95
N ALA A 64 6.84 -3.10 7.26
CA ALA A 64 8.11 -3.30 7.96
C ALA A 64 8.52 -4.77 8.01
N THR A 65 7.55 -5.71 8.16
CA THR A 65 7.81 -7.15 8.14
C THR A 65 8.28 -7.60 6.76
N ILE A 66 7.63 -7.16 5.67
CA ILE A 66 8.05 -7.44 4.29
C ILE A 66 9.49 -6.97 4.05
N ALA A 67 9.80 -5.73 4.42
CA ALA A 67 11.11 -5.16 4.16
C ALA A 67 12.23 -5.77 5.00
N THR A 68 11.96 -6.16 6.26
CA THR A 68 12.98 -6.60 7.21
C THR A 68 13.07 -8.12 7.40
N GLY A 69 12.06 -8.88 6.92
CA GLY A 69 12.00 -10.33 7.11
C GLY A 69 11.87 -10.77 8.58
N VAL A 70 11.49 -9.86 9.49
CA VAL A 70 11.29 -10.16 10.92
C VAL A 70 9.99 -9.56 11.44
N PHE A 71 9.47 -10.08 12.53
CA PHE A 71 8.21 -9.66 13.14
C PHE A 71 8.30 -8.34 13.91
N PRO A 72 7.17 -7.67 14.21
CA PRO A 72 7.08 -6.41 14.93
C PRO A 72 7.84 -6.38 16.26
N SER A 73 7.88 -7.49 16.99
CA SER A 73 8.68 -7.63 18.23
C SER A 73 10.19 -7.44 18.03
N ARG A 74 10.68 -7.54 16.79
CA ARG A 74 12.08 -7.37 16.44
C ARG A 74 12.37 -6.08 15.69
N HIS A 75 11.50 -5.69 14.73
CA HIS A 75 11.71 -4.44 13.99
C HIS A 75 11.13 -3.21 14.68
N GLY A 76 10.35 -3.37 15.77
CA GLY A 76 9.88 -2.28 16.64
C GLY A 76 8.64 -1.53 16.16
N VAL A 77 8.16 -1.75 14.94
CA VAL A 77 6.96 -1.10 14.39
C VAL A 77 5.75 -2.00 14.64
N VAL A 78 5.04 -1.77 15.72
CA VAL A 78 3.98 -2.68 16.20
C VAL A 78 2.59 -2.38 15.67
N ALA A 79 2.35 -1.15 15.23
CA ALA A 79 1.05 -0.67 14.70
C ALA A 79 1.25 0.60 13.85
N ASN A 80 0.18 1.10 13.20
CA ASN A 80 0.21 2.38 12.50
C ASN A 80 0.44 3.56 13.45
N GLU A 81 -0.14 3.47 14.65
CA GLU A 81 0.04 4.39 15.76
C GLU A 81 0.11 3.59 17.06
N PHE A 82 0.95 3.98 17.99
CA PHE A 82 1.10 3.33 19.28
C PHE A 82 1.47 4.34 20.36
N TRP A 83 1.23 3.96 21.63
CA TRP A 83 1.57 4.78 22.77
C TRP A 83 3.08 4.79 23.02
N ASP A 84 3.72 5.94 22.89
CA ASP A 84 5.12 6.13 23.26
C ASP A 84 5.22 6.38 24.79
N ARG A 85 5.81 5.42 25.49
CA ARG A 85 5.93 5.48 26.96
C ARG A 85 6.86 6.57 27.44
N VAL A 86 7.81 7.03 26.61
CA VAL A 86 8.74 8.11 26.95
C VAL A 86 8.08 9.46 26.68
N ALA A 87 7.48 9.62 25.51
CA ALA A 87 6.79 10.85 25.12
C ALA A 87 5.41 10.99 25.82
N GLN A 88 4.87 9.92 26.43
CA GLN A 88 3.55 9.86 27.10
C GLN A 88 2.41 10.32 26.18
N GLN A 89 2.46 9.92 24.91
CA GLN A 89 1.44 10.27 23.89
C GLN A 89 1.41 9.23 22.78
N PRO A 90 0.30 9.16 22.00
CA PRO A 90 0.28 8.38 20.78
C PRO A 90 1.22 8.97 19.74
N VAL A 91 1.93 8.10 19.03
CA VAL A 91 2.86 8.47 17.96
C VAL A 91 2.65 7.61 16.72
N GLY A 92 2.69 8.21 15.54
CA GLY A 92 2.66 7.47 14.28
C GLY A 92 3.95 6.70 14.02
N ALA A 93 3.83 5.56 13.37
CA ALA A 93 4.94 4.64 13.09
C ALA A 93 6.14 5.28 12.37
N VAL A 94 5.89 6.28 11.53
CA VAL A 94 6.90 7.00 10.74
C VAL A 94 7.01 8.48 11.09
N ALA A 95 6.23 8.96 12.08
CA ALA A 95 6.28 10.36 12.48
C ALA A 95 7.66 10.73 13.03
N ASP A 96 8.28 11.73 12.44
CA ASP A 96 9.59 12.22 12.84
C ASP A 96 9.62 13.76 12.83
N PRO A 97 9.40 14.40 13.99
CA PRO A 97 9.39 15.85 14.09
C PRO A 97 10.78 16.50 13.86
N ALA A 98 11.84 15.72 13.83
CA ALA A 98 13.20 16.21 13.51
C ALA A 98 13.40 16.41 12.01
N THR A 99 12.47 15.93 11.17
CA THR A 99 12.52 16.07 9.72
C THR A 99 11.44 17.03 9.21
N ALA A 100 11.65 17.57 8.02
CA ALA A 100 10.68 18.41 7.32
C ALA A 100 10.13 17.69 6.08
N LEU A 101 8.86 17.93 5.78
CA LEU A 101 8.25 17.47 4.53
C LEU A 101 8.81 18.30 3.37
N VAL A 102 9.29 17.62 2.32
CA VAL A 102 9.83 18.23 1.11
C VAL A 102 8.78 18.20 0.00
N GLY A 103 8.55 19.36 -0.63
CA GLY A 103 7.48 19.57 -1.61
C GLY A 103 6.25 20.29 -1.04
N VAL A 104 6.19 20.47 0.29
CA VAL A 104 5.15 21.25 0.98
C VAL A 104 5.79 21.98 2.16
N GLU A 105 5.58 23.28 2.26
CA GLU A 105 6.20 24.11 3.31
C GLU A 105 5.53 23.95 4.69
N GLY A 106 6.32 24.15 5.75
CA GLY A 106 5.85 24.33 7.12
C GLY A 106 5.25 23.07 7.76
N ARG A 107 5.62 21.88 7.29
CA ARG A 107 5.13 20.60 7.86
C ARG A 107 6.28 19.71 8.31
N SER A 108 6.08 19.03 9.43
CA SER A 108 6.98 17.97 9.88
C SER A 108 7.00 16.83 8.86
N GLY A 109 8.14 16.24 8.68
CA GLY A 109 8.36 15.11 7.81
C GLY A 109 8.08 13.77 8.50
N SER A 110 8.55 12.75 7.84
CA SER A 110 8.46 11.35 8.28
C SER A 110 9.76 10.63 7.93
N SER A 111 10.15 9.64 8.73
CA SER A 111 11.34 8.87 8.50
C SER A 111 11.22 7.44 9.06
N PRO A 112 12.14 6.51 8.72
CA PRO A 112 12.21 5.18 9.31
C PRO A 112 12.91 5.16 10.68
N SER A 113 12.99 6.28 11.40
CA SER A 113 13.75 6.39 12.67
C SER A 113 13.34 5.36 13.73
N ARG A 114 12.05 4.96 13.73
CA ARG A 114 11.52 3.96 14.66
C ARG A 114 11.78 2.51 14.24
N LEU A 115 12.25 2.27 13.02
CA LEU A 115 12.59 0.94 12.55
C LEU A 115 13.89 0.46 13.22
N MET A 116 13.81 -0.61 14.01
CA MET A 116 14.94 -1.12 14.81
C MET A 116 15.83 -2.11 14.05
N ARG A 117 15.46 -2.48 12.81
CA ARG A 117 16.21 -3.43 11.99
C ARG A 117 16.53 -2.85 10.62
N GLN A 118 17.56 -3.37 10.03
CA GLN A 118 17.85 -3.16 8.61
C GLN A 118 16.87 -3.98 7.76
N GLY A 119 16.51 -3.45 6.60
CA GLY A 119 15.69 -4.10 5.62
C GLY A 119 16.47 -4.57 4.39
N LEU A 120 15.75 -5.11 3.43
CA LEU A 120 16.32 -5.63 2.18
C LEU A 120 17.15 -4.58 1.43
N GLY A 121 16.68 -3.33 1.38
CA GLY A 121 17.42 -2.21 0.76
C GLY A 121 18.72 -1.90 1.48
N ASP A 122 18.71 -1.93 2.82
CA ASP A 122 19.92 -1.68 3.63
C ASP A 122 20.95 -2.79 3.38
N TRP A 123 20.51 -4.05 3.31
CA TRP A 123 21.40 -5.18 3.04
C TRP A 123 21.96 -5.14 1.63
N LEU A 124 21.13 -4.79 0.63
CA LEU A 124 21.58 -4.64 -0.73
C LEU A 124 22.69 -3.60 -0.84
N LYS A 125 22.48 -2.41 -0.27
CA LYS A 125 23.49 -1.33 -0.29
C LYS A 125 24.75 -1.68 0.50
N ALA A 126 24.64 -2.47 1.56
CA ALA A 126 25.81 -2.95 2.31
C ALA A 126 26.66 -3.95 1.51
N GLN A 127 26.04 -4.79 0.67
CA GLN A 127 26.71 -5.75 -0.20
C GLN A 127 27.17 -5.12 -1.53
N SER A 128 26.40 -4.20 -2.06
CA SER A 128 26.61 -3.51 -3.33
C SER A 128 26.40 -2.00 -3.14
N PRO A 129 27.42 -1.25 -2.73
CA PRO A 129 27.30 0.19 -2.43
C PRO A 129 26.86 1.05 -3.62
N GLY A 130 27.01 0.55 -4.85
CA GLY A 130 26.54 1.23 -6.06
C GLY A 130 25.06 1.03 -6.35
N SER A 131 24.37 0.13 -5.63
CA SER A 131 22.96 -0.13 -5.79
C SER A 131 22.11 1.07 -5.41
N LYS A 132 21.06 1.32 -6.18
CA LYS A 132 20.03 2.31 -5.89
C LYS A 132 18.83 1.63 -5.27
N VAL A 133 18.26 2.27 -4.25
CA VAL A 133 17.06 1.79 -3.56
C VAL A 133 16.05 2.92 -3.51
N ALA A 134 14.88 2.72 -4.10
CA ALA A 134 13.80 3.69 -4.12
C ALA A 134 12.47 3.06 -3.73
N SER A 135 11.55 3.88 -3.22
CA SER A 135 10.21 3.45 -2.86
C SER A 135 9.17 4.51 -3.20
N VAL A 136 7.98 4.04 -3.56
CA VAL A 136 6.80 4.90 -3.76
C VAL A 136 5.53 4.22 -3.24
N SER A 137 4.64 5.01 -2.63
CA SER A 137 3.29 4.57 -2.25
C SER A 137 2.36 5.77 -2.07
N VAL A 138 1.06 5.51 -2.01
CA VAL A 138 0.08 6.51 -1.59
C VAL A 138 0.18 6.81 -0.09
N LYS A 139 0.55 5.83 0.73
CA LYS A 139 0.72 5.98 2.19
C LYS A 139 2.20 6.23 2.52
N ASP A 140 2.47 7.23 3.36
CA ASP A 140 3.82 7.54 3.87
C ASP A 140 4.48 6.32 4.54
N ARG A 141 3.78 5.66 5.46
CA ARG A 141 4.28 4.49 6.18
C ARG A 141 4.59 3.30 5.28
N SER A 142 3.83 3.11 4.20
CA SER A 142 4.12 2.08 3.20
C SER A 142 5.44 2.38 2.48
N ALA A 143 5.58 3.57 1.91
CA ALA A 143 6.78 3.96 1.20
C ALA A 143 8.03 3.91 2.10
N ILE A 144 7.95 4.50 3.28
CA ILE A 144 9.07 4.68 4.21
C ILE A 144 9.53 3.34 4.80
N LEU A 145 8.59 2.49 5.22
CA LEU A 145 8.95 1.24 5.89
C LEU A 145 9.41 0.15 4.91
N LEU A 146 8.94 0.18 3.66
CA LEU A 146 9.52 -0.62 2.59
C LEU A 146 10.94 -0.15 2.23
N ALA A 147 11.13 1.16 2.09
CA ALA A 147 12.42 1.74 1.76
C ALA A 147 13.53 1.40 2.75
N GLY A 148 13.21 1.37 4.05
CA GLY A 148 14.21 1.17 5.10
C GLY A 148 15.04 2.43 5.37
N LYS A 149 16.23 2.24 5.96
CA LYS A 149 17.04 3.35 6.49
C LYS A 149 18.05 3.93 5.51
N SER A 150 18.52 3.14 4.56
CA SER A 150 19.61 3.52 3.63
C SER A 150 19.13 3.77 2.22
N SER A 151 17.81 3.88 2.01
CA SER A 151 17.21 4.15 0.70
C SER A 151 17.63 5.52 0.17
N ASP A 152 17.81 5.63 -1.15
CA ASP A 152 18.15 6.88 -1.80
C ASP A 152 16.93 7.82 -1.89
N ALA A 153 15.72 7.24 -2.01
CA ALA A 153 14.48 8.01 -2.08
C ALA A 153 13.28 7.20 -1.60
N ALA A 154 12.35 7.88 -0.94
CA ALA A 154 11.01 7.39 -0.67
C ALA A 154 10.01 8.50 -0.93
N TYR A 155 8.96 8.20 -1.72
CA TYR A 155 7.94 9.17 -2.08
C TYR A 155 6.56 8.69 -1.68
N TRP A 156 5.73 9.63 -1.26
CA TRP A 156 4.34 9.34 -0.93
C TRP A 156 3.38 10.47 -1.29
N TYR A 157 2.11 10.13 -1.38
CA TYR A 157 1.07 11.07 -1.77
C TYR A 157 0.62 11.95 -0.60
N ASP A 158 0.61 13.27 -0.80
CA ASP A 158 0.08 14.21 0.19
C ASP A 158 -1.40 14.53 -0.07
N LEU A 159 -2.25 14.16 0.88
CA LEU A 159 -3.71 14.36 0.82
C LEU A 159 -4.16 15.83 0.79
N ARG A 160 -3.30 16.78 1.12
CA ARG A 160 -3.67 18.20 1.11
C ARG A 160 -3.45 18.84 -0.23
N THR A 161 -2.45 18.38 -0.96
CA THR A 161 -2.01 18.99 -2.21
C THR A 161 -2.24 18.12 -3.43
N GLY A 162 -2.52 16.83 -3.26
CA GLY A 162 -2.63 15.88 -4.36
C GLY A 162 -1.30 15.58 -5.06
N ARG A 163 -0.17 15.82 -4.40
CA ARG A 163 1.17 15.72 -4.97
C ARG A 163 1.98 14.62 -4.30
N PHE A 164 2.94 14.07 -5.02
CA PHE A 164 3.97 13.23 -4.43
C PHE A 164 5.03 14.09 -3.75
N VAL A 165 5.37 13.72 -2.54
CA VAL A 165 6.29 14.42 -1.63
C VAL A 165 7.30 13.44 -1.05
N THR A 166 8.30 13.96 -0.37
CA THR A 166 9.28 13.19 0.42
C THR A 166 9.59 13.92 1.72
N SER A 167 10.59 13.52 2.47
CA SER A 167 11.14 14.28 3.60
C SER A 167 12.63 14.55 3.41
N ASP A 168 13.14 15.53 4.15
CA ASP A 168 14.57 15.86 4.14
C ASP A 168 15.45 14.78 4.77
N TYR A 169 14.85 13.73 5.34
CA TYR A 169 15.56 12.49 5.67
C TYR A 169 16.17 11.83 4.42
N TYR A 170 15.44 11.85 3.30
CA TYR A 170 15.86 11.24 2.04
C TYR A 170 16.49 12.26 1.11
N LEU A 171 15.82 13.37 0.86
CA LEU A 171 16.21 14.36 -0.14
C LEU A 171 15.98 15.78 0.36
N PRO A 172 16.94 16.69 0.17
CA PRO A 172 16.81 18.09 0.60
C PRO A 172 15.81 18.89 -0.28
N ALA A 173 15.51 18.42 -1.49
CA ALA A 173 14.57 19.01 -2.43
C ALA A 173 13.98 17.95 -3.35
N LEU A 174 12.80 18.20 -3.92
CA LEU A 174 12.25 17.32 -4.96
C LEU A 174 13.10 17.42 -6.23
N PRO A 175 13.47 16.29 -6.86
CA PRO A 175 14.05 16.27 -8.18
C PRO A 175 13.15 16.97 -9.22
N ASP A 176 13.76 17.53 -10.27
CA ASP A 176 13.02 18.24 -11.33
C ASP A 176 11.95 17.36 -11.99
N TRP A 177 12.23 16.08 -12.18
CA TRP A 177 11.27 15.16 -12.78
C TRP A 177 10.04 14.95 -11.86
N VAL A 178 10.20 14.87 -10.54
CA VAL A 178 9.09 14.78 -9.59
C VAL A 178 8.26 16.06 -9.61
N THR A 179 8.92 17.21 -9.66
CA THR A 179 8.23 18.51 -9.80
C THR A 179 7.41 18.57 -11.09
N LYS A 180 7.96 18.08 -12.20
CA LYS A 180 7.26 17.98 -13.50
C LYS A 180 6.10 16.98 -13.45
N PHE A 181 6.30 15.81 -12.83
CA PHE A 181 5.25 14.82 -12.63
C PHE A 181 4.07 15.41 -11.85
N ASN A 182 4.35 16.08 -10.74
CA ASN A 182 3.33 16.76 -9.95
C ASN A 182 2.61 17.87 -10.74
N ALA A 183 3.33 18.60 -11.59
CA ALA A 183 2.75 19.66 -12.41
C ALA A 183 1.93 19.13 -13.61
N ALA A 184 2.20 17.91 -14.07
CA ALA A 184 1.47 17.28 -15.18
C ALA A 184 0.03 16.88 -14.79
N GLY A 185 -0.35 16.99 -13.51
CA GLY A 185 -1.72 16.80 -13.06
C GLY A 185 -2.24 15.37 -13.19
N PHE A 186 -1.38 14.36 -13.05
CA PHE A 186 -1.76 12.95 -13.11
C PHE A 186 -2.89 12.59 -12.15
N VAL A 187 -2.95 13.23 -10.99
CA VAL A 187 -4.03 13.09 -10.01
C VAL A 187 -5.25 13.90 -10.44
N ASP A 188 -5.06 15.18 -10.78
CA ASP A 188 -6.15 16.13 -10.99
C ASP A 188 -7.00 15.83 -12.24
N ARG A 189 -6.46 15.04 -13.20
CA ARG A 189 -7.21 14.64 -14.41
C ARG A 189 -8.46 13.81 -14.12
N TYR A 190 -8.52 13.16 -12.96
CA TYR A 190 -9.68 12.37 -12.55
C TYR A 190 -10.72 13.18 -11.79
N HIS A 191 -10.45 14.45 -11.49
CA HIS A 191 -11.42 15.32 -10.81
C HIS A 191 -12.66 15.55 -11.70
N GLY A 192 -13.84 15.34 -11.12
CA GLY A 192 -15.09 15.45 -11.84
C GLY A 192 -15.42 14.26 -12.77
N THR A 193 -14.60 13.21 -12.76
CA THR A 193 -14.89 11.95 -13.46
C THR A 193 -15.66 10.96 -12.57
N GLN A 194 -15.98 9.80 -13.12
CA GLN A 194 -16.62 8.72 -12.37
C GLN A 194 -15.76 7.45 -12.43
N TRP A 195 -15.69 6.76 -11.31
CA TRP A 195 -15.23 5.38 -11.27
C TRP A 195 -16.41 4.47 -11.61
N THR A 196 -16.35 3.86 -12.79
CA THR A 196 -17.31 2.90 -13.31
C THR A 196 -16.71 1.50 -13.25
N LYS A 197 -17.52 0.45 -13.28
CA LYS A 197 -17.06 -0.94 -13.38
C LYS A 197 -16.19 -1.13 -14.64
N LEU A 198 -15.08 -1.86 -14.50
CA LEU A 198 -14.15 -2.17 -15.60
C LEU A 198 -14.73 -3.20 -16.57
N SER A 199 -15.40 -4.22 -16.02
CA SER A 199 -15.95 -5.35 -16.76
C SER A 199 -17.47 -5.29 -16.83
N PRO A 200 -18.14 -6.07 -17.70
CA PRO A 200 -19.59 -6.18 -17.74
C PRO A 200 -20.18 -6.62 -16.40
N GLU A 201 -21.43 -6.27 -16.14
CA GLU A 201 -22.14 -6.54 -14.88
C GLU A 201 -22.10 -8.03 -14.47
N VAL A 202 -22.24 -8.94 -15.43
CA VAL A 202 -22.21 -10.40 -15.17
C VAL A 202 -20.97 -10.86 -14.41
N VAL A 203 -19.83 -10.25 -14.63
CA VAL A 203 -18.58 -10.58 -13.92
C VAL A 203 -18.71 -10.32 -12.42
N TYR A 204 -19.44 -9.27 -12.03
CA TYR A 204 -19.62 -8.92 -10.62
C TYR A 204 -20.76 -9.70 -9.96
N ASP A 205 -21.77 -10.10 -10.73
CA ASP A 205 -22.87 -10.95 -10.25
C ASP A 205 -22.39 -12.36 -9.85
N GLU A 206 -21.31 -12.83 -10.46
CA GLU A 206 -20.65 -14.09 -10.10
C GLU A 206 -19.84 -13.99 -8.80
N SER A 207 -19.66 -12.79 -8.26
CA SER A 207 -19.01 -12.61 -6.96
C SER A 207 -19.77 -13.38 -5.88
N PRO A 208 -19.09 -14.22 -5.06
CA PRO A 208 -19.75 -15.00 -4.00
C PRO A 208 -20.40 -14.13 -2.92
N TRP A 209 -20.20 -12.83 -3.00
CA TRP A 209 -20.66 -11.85 -2.02
C TRP A 209 -21.44 -10.74 -2.71
N PRO A 210 -22.79 -10.84 -2.72
CA PRO A 210 -23.63 -9.79 -3.30
C PRO A 210 -23.38 -8.45 -2.61
N GLU A 211 -23.67 -7.36 -3.30
CA GLU A 211 -23.68 -6.03 -2.71
C GLU A 211 -24.36 -6.07 -1.34
N LEU A 212 -23.74 -5.45 -0.33
CA LEU A 212 -24.28 -5.42 1.02
C LEU A 212 -25.60 -4.64 1.02
N ALA A 213 -26.70 -5.36 0.78
CA ALA A 213 -28.04 -4.83 0.95
C ALA A 213 -28.22 -4.41 2.42
N GLY A 214 -28.62 -3.17 2.66
CA GLY A 214 -28.96 -2.70 4.00
C GLY A 214 -27.97 -1.73 4.67
N ARG A 215 -26.86 -1.37 4.03
CA ARG A 215 -26.06 -0.22 4.48
C ARG A 215 -26.77 1.08 4.13
N ASP A 216 -26.58 2.10 4.97
CA ASP A 216 -27.09 3.43 4.72
C ASP A 216 -26.65 3.93 3.32
N PRO A 217 -27.59 4.08 2.35
CA PRO A 217 -27.25 4.50 0.99
C PRO A 217 -26.54 5.86 0.93
N SER A 218 -26.66 6.68 1.99
CA SER A 218 -25.98 7.97 2.08
C SER A 218 -24.47 7.84 2.32
N GLN A 219 -24.02 6.68 2.84
CA GLN A 219 -22.62 6.42 3.12
C GLN A 219 -21.94 5.51 2.07
N TYR A 220 -22.73 4.69 1.36
CA TYR A 220 -22.24 3.66 0.45
C TYR A 220 -23.06 3.72 -0.85
N SER A 221 -22.71 4.67 -1.72
CA SER A 221 -23.27 4.67 -3.07
C SER A 221 -22.75 3.46 -3.85
N THR A 222 -23.64 2.85 -4.63
CA THR A 222 -23.26 1.86 -5.63
C THR A 222 -22.60 2.54 -6.83
N PHE A 223 -21.94 1.75 -7.69
CA PHE A 223 -21.42 2.27 -8.96
C PHE A 223 -22.47 3.06 -9.77
N PRO A 224 -22.06 4.15 -10.46
CA PRO A 224 -20.70 4.72 -10.53
C PRO A 224 -20.38 5.65 -9.35
N HIS A 225 -19.10 5.73 -8.96
CA HIS A 225 -18.64 6.60 -7.89
C HIS A 225 -18.06 7.90 -8.43
N ALA A 226 -18.63 9.03 -8.02
CA ALA A 226 -18.15 10.35 -8.43
C ALA A 226 -16.82 10.70 -7.74
N LEU A 227 -15.85 11.16 -8.52
CA LEU A 227 -14.55 11.65 -8.05
C LEU A 227 -14.53 13.20 -8.05
N GLY A 228 -15.24 13.79 -7.11
CA GLY A 228 -15.39 15.24 -7.02
C GLY A 228 -16.53 15.77 -7.88
N THR A 229 -16.69 17.09 -7.89
CA THR A 229 -17.76 17.78 -8.61
C THR A 229 -17.24 18.28 -9.96
N PRO A 230 -17.88 17.93 -11.10
CA PRO A 230 -17.49 18.46 -12.40
C PRO A 230 -17.43 19.99 -12.41
N GLY A 231 -16.35 20.56 -12.96
CA GLY A 231 -16.13 22.01 -13.02
C GLY A 231 -15.73 22.68 -11.72
N GLY A 232 -15.65 21.95 -10.60
CA GLY A 232 -15.06 22.42 -9.37
C GLY A 232 -13.51 22.42 -9.39
N LEU A 233 -12.89 22.91 -8.33
CA LEU A 233 -11.45 22.81 -8.15
C LEU A 233 -11.11 21.59 -7.28
N PRO A 234 -10.05 20.85 -7.61
CA PRO A 234 -9.58 19.75 -6.76
C PRO A 234 -9.11 20.30 -5.41
N GLY A 235 -9.41 19.56 -4.35
CA GLY A 235 -9.04 19.91 -2.98
C GLY A 235 -9.03 18.67 -2.09
N ARG A 236 -8.81 18.85 -0.79
CA ARG A 236 -8.61 17.77 0.17
C ARG A 236 -9.71 16.68 0.10
N GLN A 237 -10.97 17.07 -0.09
CA GLN A 237 -12.06 16.10 -0.21
C GLN A 237 -11.89 15.23 -1.46
N TYR A 238 -11.61 15.84 -2.59
CA TYR A 238 -11.32 15.13 -3.84
C TYR A 238 -10.08 14.22 -3.67
N TYR A 239 -8.99 14.73 -3.12
CA TYR A 239 -7.77 13.95 -2.92
C TYR A 239 -7.98 12.72 -2.02
N SER A 240 -8.90 12.83 -1.06
CA SER A 240 -9.32 11.67 -0.24
C SER A 240 -10.15 10.67 -1.04
N LEU A 241 -11.05 11.12 -1.93
CA LEU A 241 -11.82 10.25 -2.83
C LEU A 241 -10.89 9.56 -3.84
N PHE A 242 -9.97 10.30 -4.44
CA PHE A 242 -8.97 9.78 -5.37
C PHE A 242 -8.16 8.65 -4.73
N ARG A 243 -7.64 8.86 -3.51
CA ARG A 243 -6.89 7.85 -2.77
C ARG A 243 -7.70 6.56 -2.53
N SER A 244 -9.02 6.66 -2.44
CA SER A 244 -9.95 5.53 -2.24
C SER A 244 -10.58 5.08 -3.58
N SER A 245 -9.83 5.20 -4.66
CA SER A 245 -10.22 4.75 -6.00
C SER A 245 -9.06 3.99 -6.65
N PRO A 246 -9.31 3.13 -7.65
CA PRO A 246 -8.27 2.38 -8.35
C PRO A 246 -7.21 3.25 -9.02
N PHE A 247 -7.57 4.48 -9.38
CA PHE A 247 -6.67 5.41 -10.06
C PHE A 247 -5.48 5.83 -9.21
N ALA A 248 -5.56 5.68 -7.89
CA ALA A 248 -4.43 5.94 -7.00
C ALA A 248 -3.29 4.93 -7.21
N ASP A 249 -3.61 3.65 -7.39
CA ASP A 249 -2.62 2.62 -7.69
C ASP A 249 -2.06 2.77 -9.11
N LEU A 250 -2.90 3.12 -10.09
CA LEU A 250 -2.44 3.44 -11.44
C LEU A 250 -1.41 4.58 -11.44
N VAL A 251 -1.70 5.69 -10.77
CA VAL A 251 -0.78 6.84 -10.70
C VAL A 251 0.48 6.50 -9.90
N THR A 252 0.39 5.61 -8.91
CA THR A 252 1.56 5.11 -8.17
C THR A 252 2.48 4.31 -9.08
N LEU A 253 1.93 3.45 -9.95
CA LEU A 253 2.72 2.71 -10.95
C LEU A 253 3.31 3.62 -12.01
N GLU A 254 2.60 4.65 -12.46
CA GLU A 254 3.15 5.67 -13.36
C GLU A 254 4.32 6.44 -12.71
N PHE A 255 4.23 6.74 -11.41
CA PHE A 255 5.36 7.31 -10.68
C PHE A 255 6.53 6.33 -10.57
N ALA A 256 6.26 5.04 -10.36
CA ALA A 256 7.27 3.98 -10.33
C ALA A 256 8.01 3.84 -11.67
N LYS A 257 7.31 3.96 -12.81
CA LYS A 257 7.93 4.05 -14.14
C LYS A 257 8.86 5.26 -14.23
N GLY A 258 8.42 6.42 -13.71
CA GLY A 258 9.25 7.62 -13.62
C GLY A 258 10.53 7.42 -12.78
N LEU A 259 10.45 6.69 -11.67
CA LEU A 259 11.63 6.30 -10.87
C LEU A 259 12.61 5.45 -11.67
N ILE A 260 12.12 4.43 -12.37
CA ILE A 260 12.96 3.57 -13.22
C ILE A 260 13.67 4.40 -14.30
N GLU A 261 12.94 5.28 -14.97
CA GLU A 261 13.46 6.08 -16.07
C GLU A 261 14.47 7.14 -15.60
N HIS A 262 14.08 7.97 -14.64
CA HIS A 262 14.86 9.16 -14.27
C HIS A 262 15.99 8.87 -13.28
N GLU A 263 15.82 7.90 -12.40
CA GLU A 263 16.89 7.45 -11.51
C GLU A 263 17.76 6.38 -12.18
N GLY A 264 17.34 5.85 -13.34
CA GLY A 264 18.08 4.86 -14.11
C GLY A 264 18.19 3.52 -13.42
N LEU A 265 17.11 3.08 -12.75
CA LEU A 265 17.08 1.78 -12.07
C LEU A 265 17.16 0.63 -13.09
N GLY A 266 18.04 -0.34 -12.84
CA GLY A 266 18.21 -1.52 -13.68
C GLY A 266 18.92 -1.24 -15.01
N ARG A 267 19.57 -0.08 -15.20
CA ARG A 267 20.26 0.29 -16.44
C ARG A 267 21.66 -0.31 -16.58
N ASP A 268 22.32 -0.59 -15.48
CA ASP A 268 23.67 -1.17 -15.48
C ASP A 268 23.67 -2.58 -14.87
N ALA A 269 24.87 -3.13 -14.63
CA ALA A 269 25.03 -4.47 -14.06
C ALA A 269 24.94 -4.52 -12.53
N VAL A 270 24.82 -3.35 -11.88
CA VAL A 270 24.67 -3.26 -10.44
C VAL A 270 23.18 -3.46 -10.10
N PRO A 271 22.82 -4.41 -9.24
CA PRO A 271 21.42 -4.67 -8.93
C PRO A 271 20.81 -3.51 -8.15
N ASP A 272 19.67 -3.03 -8.61
CA ASP A 272 18.88 -1.99 -7.96
C ASP A 272 17.59 -2.58 -7.34
N LEU A 273 16.96 -1.83 -6.45
CA LEU A 273 15.75 -2.25 -5.75
C LEU A 273 14.68 -1.14 -5.77
N LEU A 274 13.52 -1.49 -6.28
CA LEU A 274 12.34 -0.63 -6.26
C LEU A 274 11.23 -1.27 -5.41
N PHE A 275 10.73 -0.51 -4.44
CA PHE A 275 9.54 -0.87 -3.69
C PHE A 275 8.33 -0.06 -4.18
N VAL A 276 7.21 -0.73 -4.37
CA VAL A 276 5.93 -0.11 -4.76
C VAL A 276 4.83 -0.55 -3.81
N GLY A 277 4.24 0.41 -3.10
CA GLY A 277 3.08 0.16 -2.24
C GLY A 277 1.78 0.55 -2.94
N LEU A 278 0.97 -0.41 -3.34
CA LEU A 278 -0.35 -0.21 -3.92
C LEU A 278 -1.38 -0.17 -2.80
N SER A 279 -1.88 1.00 -2.44
CA SER A 279 -2.66 1.19 -1.20
C SER A 279 -4.15 1.44 -1.43
N ALA A 280 -4.63 1.45 -2.67
CA ALA A 280 -6.04 1.71 -2.95
C ALA A 280 -6.93 0.57 -2.45
N THR A 281 -6.48 -0.68 -2.53
CA THR A 281 -7.24 -1.85 -2.07
C THR A 281 -7.65 -1.73 -0.60
N ASP A 282 -6.73 -1.30 0.28
CA ASP A 282 -7.04 -1.06 1.70
C ASP A 282 -8.06 0.06 1.89
N GLN A 283 -7.92 1.16 1.17
CA GLN A 283 -8.85 2.29 1.28
C GLN A 283 -10.26 1.92 0.79
N ILE A 284 -10.34 1.15 -0.29
CA ILE A 284 -11.59 0.65 -0.86
C ILE A 284 -12.20 -0.41 0.08
N GLY A 285 -11.38 -1.35 0.57
CA GLY A 285 -11.81 -2.39 1.50
C GLY A 285 -12.37 -1.83 2.81
N HIS A 286 -11.72 -0.78 3.37
CA HIS A 286 -12.24 -0.07 4.53
C HIS A 286 -13.57 0.63 4.27
N ARG A 287 -13.75 1.17 3.07
CA ARG A 287 -14.95 1.94 2.72
C ARG A 287 -16.13 1.06 2.34
N PHE A 288 -15.91 0.04 1.52
CA PHE A 288 -16.97 -0.76 0.91
C PHE A 288 -17.05 -2.20 1.45
N GLY A 289 -15.99 -2.65 2.12
CA GLY A 289 -15.84 -4.01 2.63
C GLY A 289 -15.03 -4.92 1.69
N PRO A 290 -14.40 -5.98 2.24
CA PRO A 290 -13.43 -6.79 1.52
C PRO A 290 -14.04 -7.70 0.44
N TYR A 291 -15.36 -7.79 0.34
CA TYR A 291 -16.08 -8.61 -0.65
C TYR A 291 -17.04 -7.78 -1.51
N SER A 292 -16.87 -6.47 -1.54
CA SER A 292 -17.71 -5.59 -2.36
C SER A 292 -17.36 -5.72 -3.84
N HIS A 293 -18.28 -5.28 -4.69
CA HIS A 293 -18.03 -5.14 -6.14
C HIS A 293 -16.88 -4.16 -6.39
N GLU A 294 -16.68 -3.17 -5.50
CA GLU A 294 -15.57 -2.21 -5.58
C GLU A 294 -14.23 -2.90 -5.37
N ILE A 295 -14.14 -3.85 -4.45
CA ILE A 295 -12.91 -4.65 -4.28
C ILE A 295 -12.72 -5.57 -5.47
N HIS A 296 -13.76 -6.20 -5.98
CA HIS A 296 -13.66 -7.02 -7.18
C HIS A 296 -13.11 -6.19 -8.36
N ASP A 297 -13.73 -5.02 -8.63
CA ASP A 297 -13.27 -4.09 -9.67
C ASP A 297 -11.80 -3.63 -9.45
N GLN A 298 -11.46 -3.33 -8.20
CA GLN A 298 -10.10 -2.95 -7.83
C GLN A 298 -9.07 -4.04 -8.16
N ILE A 299 -9.37 -5.30 -7.84
CA ILE A 299 -8.45 -6.41 -8.10
C ILE A 299 -8.29 -6.68 -9.60
N LEU A 300 -9.39 -6.61 -10.37
CA LEU A 300 -9.31 -6.71 -11.84
C LEU A 300 -8.46 -5.57 -12.44
N ARG A 301 -8.56 -4.36 -11.89
CA ARG A 301 -7.73 -3.23 -12.32
C ARG A 301 -6.27 -3.40 -11.89
N ILE A 302 -5.99 -3.98 -10.74
CA ILE A 302 -4.61 -4.33 -10.36
C ILE A 302 -4.03 -5.32 -11.36
N ASP A 303 -4.81 -6.32 -11.80
CA ASP A 303 -4.37 -7.25 -12.83
C ASP A 303 -3.96 -6.53 -14.12
N ASP A 304 -4.82 -5.63 -14.61
CA ASP A 304 -4.59 -4.81 -15.81
C ASP A 304 -3.35 -3.89 -15.65
N TYR A 305 -3.30 -3.13 -14.56
CA TYR A 305 -2.20 -2.19 -14.28
C TYR A 305 -0.85 -2.88 -14.11
N LEU A 306 -0.83 -4.05 -13.46
CA LEU A 306 0.38 -4.87 -13.36
C LEU A 306 0.78 -5.46 -14.72
N GLY A 307 -0.19 -5.79 -15.59
CA GLY A 307 0.09 -6.19 -16.96
C GLY A 307 0.87 -5.12 -17.72
N ASP A 308 0.37 -3.89 -17.68
CA ASP A 308 1.03 -2.72 -18.30
C ASP A 308 2.40 -2.42 -17.65
N PHE A 309 2.52 -2.58 -16.34
CA PHE A 309 3.78 -2.34 -15.65
C PHE A 309 4.83 -3.42 -15.98
N LEU A 310 4.45 -4.68 -16.05
CA LEU A 310 5.35 -5.77 -16.47
C LEU A 310 5.78 -5.63 -17.93
N ALA A 311 4.88 -5.24 -18.84
CA ALA A 311 5.23 -4.93 -20.22
C ALA A 311 6.22 -3.76 -20.30
N TYR A 312 6.05 -2.73 -19.49
CA TYR A 312 7.02 -1.63 -19.40
C TYR A 312 8.40 -2.12 -18.90
N LEU A 313 8.45 -3.02 -17.91
CA LEU A 313 9.70 -3.63 -17.45
C LEU A 313 10.37 -4.47 -18.53
N ASP A 314 9.60 -5.26 -19.29
CA ASP A 314 10.10 -6.05 -20.40
C ASP A 314 10.78 -5.17 -21.46
N GLU A 315 10.19 -4.02 -21.76
CA GLU A 315 10.71 -3.07 -22.75
C GLU A 315 11.96 -2.33 -22.26
N HIS A 316 11.96 -1.84 -21.00
CA HIS A 316 12.97 -0.88 -20.51
C HIS A 316 14.11 -1.54 -19.74
N VAL A 317 13.86 -2.66 -19.08
CA VAL A 317 14.86 -3.43 -18.32
C VAL A 317 15.25 -4.71 -19.06
N GLY A 318 14.32 -5.27 -19.86
CA GLY A 318 14.44 -6.57 -20.52
C GLY A 318 13.91 -7.71 -19.68
N ALA A 319 13.20 -8.66 -20.30
CA ALA A 319 12.50 -9.75 -19.61
C ALA A 319 13.39 -10.59 -18.67
N ASP A 320 14.66 -10.77 -19.02
CA ASP A 320 15.64 -11.49 -18.19
C ASP A 320 16.40 -10.57 -17.22
N GLY A 321 16.11 -9.27 -17.22
CA GLY A 321 16.87 -8.26 -16.47
C GLY A 321 16.27 -7.93 -15.10
N TYR A 322 15.09 -8.41 -14.80
CA TYR A 322 14.40 -8.06 -13.53
C TYR A 322 13.75 -9.27 -12.85
N VAL A 323 13.43 -9.09 -11.58
CA VAL A 323 12.59 -9.99 -10.79
C VAL A 323 11.52 -9.16 -10.11
N VAL A 324 10.26 -9.62 -10.17
CA VAL A 324 9.14 -9.02 -9.45
C VAL A 324 8.66 -9.96 -8.36
N ALA A 325 8.50 -9.44 -7.15
CA ALA A 325 7.83 -10.11 -6.04
C ALA A 325 6.57 -9.33 -5.66
N VAL A 326 5.42 -10.00 -5.58
CA VAL A 326 4.17 -9.41 -5.12
C VAL A 326 3.75 -10.06 -3.81
N SER A 327 3.37 -9.25 -2.82
CA SER A 327 2.89 -9.70 -1.51
C SER A 327 1.83 -8.74 -0.99
N ALA A 328 1.19 -9.10 0.12
CA ALA A 328 0.34 -8.20 0.90
C ALA A 328 0.94 -7.98 2.29
N ASP A 329 0.71 -6.81 2.85
CA ASP A 329 1.11 -6.46 4.22
C ASP A 329 0.15 -7.03 5.27
N HIS A 330 -1.13 -7.17 4.93
CA HIS A 330 -2.17 -7.87 5.69
C HIS A 330 -3.37 -8.18 4.79
N GLY A 331 -4.29 -8.99 5.28
CA GLY A 331 -5.60 -9.21 4.70
C GLY A 331 -6.70 -8.37 5.39
N ALA A 332 -7.95 -8.81 5.25
CA ALA A 332 -9.10 -8.22 5.91
C ALA A 332 -10.09 -9.31 6.35
N VAL A 333 -10.78 -9.09 7.44
CA VAL A 333 -11.89 -9.94 7.88
C VAL A 333 -13.20 -9.49 7.24
N PRO A 334 -14.18 -10.39 7.04
CA PRO A 334 -15.52 -10.01 6.61
C PRO A 334 -16.13 -8.98 7.57
N VAL A 335 -16.93 -8.07 7.04
CA VAL A 335 -17.66 -7.11 7.90
C VAL A 335 -18.63 -7.85 8.83
N PRO A 336 -18.77 -7.41 10.11
CA PRO A 336 -19.61 -8.10 11.09
C PRO A 336 -21.07 -8.27 10.64
N GLU A 337 -21.61 -7.32 9.92
CA GLU A 337 -22.95 -7.36 9.37
C GLU A 337 -23.16 -8.57 8.44
N ARG A 338 -22.12 -8.86 7.62
CA ARG A 338 -22.16 -10.03 6.73
C ARG A 338 -22.02 -11.34 7.48
N LEU A 339 -21.19 -11.38 8.51
CA LEU A 339 -21.07 -12.55 9.37
C LEU A 339 -22.39 -12.86 10.07
N ALA A 340 -23.09 -11.82 10.55
CA ALA A 340 -24.40 -11.97 11.18
C ALA A 340 -25.46 -12.54 10.21
N GLU A 341 -25.47 -12.11 8.94
CA GLU A 341 -26.32 -12.69 7.90
C GLU A 341 -26.05 -14.18 7.64
N LEU A 342 -24.81 -14.61 7.84
CA LEU A 342 -24.41 -16.03 7.76
C LEU A 342 -24.67 -16.81 9.06
N GLY A 343 -25.31 -16.19 10.07
CA GLY A 343 -25.58 -16.79 11.36
C GLY A 343 -24.37 -16.90 12.29
N ILE A 344 -23.29 -16.19 11.96
CA ILE A 344 -22.11 -16.11 12.82
C ILE A 344 -22.31 -14.95 13.81
N ASP A 345 -22.11 -15.22 15.12
CA ASP A 345 -22.19 -14.19 16.15
C ASP A 345 -21.04 -13.19 16.00
N ALA A 346 -21.35 -12.04 15.42
CA ALA A 346 -20.40 -10.98 15.15
C ALA A 346 -21.04 -9.60 15.34
N ALA A 347 -20.32 -8.70 15.97
CA ALA A 347 -20.78 -7.34 16.25
C ALA A 347 -19.62 -6.34 16.19
N ARG A 348 -19.97 -5.06 16.05
CA ARG A 348 -19.02 -3.96 16.22
C ARG A 348 -19.01 -3.55 17.68
N ILE A 349 -17.83 -3.62 18.28
CA ILE A 349 -17.62 -3.12 19.66
C ILE A 349 -16.91 -1.77 19.54
N ARG A 350 -17.53 -0.74 20.07
CA ARG A 350 -16.90 0.59 20.14
C ARG A 350 -15.90 0.62 21.29
N PRO A 351 -14.71 1.22 21.10
CA PRO A 351 -13.69 1.29 22.16
C PRO A 351 -14.20 1.96 23.45
N ASP A 352 -15.03 3.01 23.33
CA ASP A 352 -15.64 3.70 24.47
C ASP A 352 -16.63 2.81 25.25
N GLU A 353 -17.42 1.99 24.58
CA GLU A 353 -18.31 1.00 25.21
C GLU A 353 -17.51 -0.08 25.95
N LEU A 354 -16.43 -0.57 25.32
CA LEU A 354 -15.53 -1.52 25.97
C LEU A 354 -14.89 -0.94 27.23
N LEU A 355 -14.39 0.30 27.14
CA LEU A 355 -13.79 0.98 28.29
C LEU A 355 -14.79 1.21 29.42
N GLN A 356 -16.05 1.62 29.12
CA GLN A 356 -17.10 1.77 30.11
C GLN A 356 -17.41 0.46 30.85
N PHE A 357 -17.28 -0.67 30.16
CA PHE A 357 -17.50 -2.00 30.77
C PHE A 357 -16.29 -2.49 31.58
N VAL A 358 -15.07 -2.30 31.07
CA VAL A 358 -13.85 -2.85 31.66
C VAL A 358 -13.33 -2.01 32.83
N THR A 359 -13.41 -0.66 32.74
CA THR A 359 -12.87 0.24 33.77
C THR A 359 -13.42 -0.04 35.18
N PRO A 360 -14.75 -0.16 35.40
CA PRO A 360 -15.26 -0.47 36.75
C PRO A 360 -14.76 -1.80 37.30
N VAL A 361 -14.55 -2.81 36.41
CA VAL A 361 -14.04 -4.12 36.83
C VAL A 361 -12.58 -4.01 37.27
N LEU A 362 -11.77 -3.25 36.53
CA LEU A 362 -10.37 -3.01 36.87
C LEU A 362 -10.26 -2.18 38.17
N ASP A 363 -11.04 -1.11 38.30
CA ASP A 363 -11.06 -0.27 39.51
C ASP A 363 -11.41 -1.10 40.74
N ALA A 364 -12.43 -1.95 40.66
CA ALA A 364 -12.83 -2.85 41.77
C ALA A 364 -11.74 -3.87 42.10
N ALA A 365 -11.01 -4.38 41.08
CA ALA A 365 -9.97 -5.37 41.28
C ALA A 365 -8.69 -4.79 41.89
N TYR A 366 -8.32 -3.57 41.51
CA TYR A 366 -7.03 -2.98 41.87
C TYR A 366 -7.13 -1.84 42.89
N ALA A 367 -8.36 -1.42 43.27
CA ALA A 367 -8.62 -0.30 44.18
C ALA A 367 -7.85 0.98 43.84
N ARG A 368 -7.63 1.22 42.56
CA ARG A 368 -6.99 2.42 42.01
C ARG A 368 -7.99 3.14 41.13
N GLY A 369 -8.27 4.41 41.46
CA GLY A 369 -9.17 5.26 40.67
C GLY A 369 -8.52 5.96 39.48
N ASP A 370 -7.36 5.52 39.02
CA ASP A 370 -6.52 6.17 38.01
C ASP A 370 -6.06 5.20 36.91
N ILE A 371 -6.97 4.33 36.45
CA ILE A 371 -6.78 3.51 35.25
C ILE A 371 -7.50 4.17 34.09
#